data_f7bf5787428b9c5a496411b95887f139
#
_entry.id   f7bf5787428b9c5a496411b95887f139
#
_cell.length_a   1.000
_cell.length_b   1.000
_cell.length_c   1.000
_cell.angle_alpha   90.00
_cell.angle_beta   90.00
_cell.angle_gamma   90.00
#
_symmetry.space_group_name_H-M   'P 1'
#
loop_
_entity.id
_entity.type
_entity.pdbx_description
1 polymer ?
#
loop_
_entity_poly.entity_id
_entity_poly.type
_entity_poly.pdbx_seq_one_letter_code
_entity_poly.pdbx_strand_id
1 'polypeptide(L)'
;DYTIVVQTSTGPLQLNKITSFKSKQDVTDVRVKRLDGITDHVRFFDGWSGSFDIERQDAAVDRFFAGLEQGYYSGINEQPAQIYETIQEANGAVSQFRYDGVLMTLADAGNRAGDATVKQSINFVASRRILVS
;
A
#
# COMPACT_ATOMS: atom_id res chain seq x y z
N ASP A 1 11.69 5.05 13.40
CA ASP A 1 12.18 5.11 12.02
C ASP A 1 11.68 3.92 11.21
N TYR A 2 11.35 4.14 9.95
CA TYR A 2 10.80 3.07 9.10
C TYR A 2 11.34 3.19 7.68
N THR A 3 11.35 2.06 6.98
CA THR A 3 11.77 1.96 5.59
C THR A 3 10.69 1.22 4.80
N ILE A 4 10.34 1.74 3.63
CA ILE A 4 9.35 1.15 2.74
C ILE A 4 10.02 0.79 1.42
N VAL A 5 9.86 -0.45 1.00
CA VAL A 5 10.34 -0.92 -0.30
C VAL A 5 9.15 -1.52 -1.06
N VAL A 6 8.95 -1.07 -2.29
CA VAL A 6 7.89 -1.61 -3.15
C VAL A 6 8.53 -2.48 -4.22
N GLN A 7 8.12 -3.75 -4.26
CA GLN A 7 8.63 -4.72 -5.23
C GLN A 7 7.53 -5.00 -6.25
N THR A 8 7.78 -4.66 -7.51
CA THR A 8 6.83 -4.89 -8.60
C THR A 8 7.28 -6.07 -9.45
N SER A 9 6.41 -6.48 -10.39
CA SER A 9 6.75 -7.57 -11.32
C SER A 9 7.93 -7.22 -12.23
N THR A 10 8.22 -5.94 -12.41
CA THR A 10 9.32 -5.48 -13.24
C THR A 10 10.55 -5.09 -12.43
N GLY A 11 10.52 -5.30 -11.12
CA GLY A 11 11.62 -4.97 -10.22
C GLY A 11 11.22 -3.99 -9.14
N PRO A 12 12.17 -3.55 -8.30
CA PRO A 12 11.86 -2.59 -7.24
C PRO A 12 11.45 -1.24 -7.83
N LEU A 13 10.42 -0.64 -7.24
CA LEU A 13 10.04 0.72 -7.58
C LEU A 13 10.79 1.67 -6.65
N GLN A 14 11.57 2.57 -7.23
CA GLN A 14 12.38 3.50 -6.45
C GLN A 14 11.49 4.63 -5.91
N LEU A 15 11.29 4.61 -4.62
CA LEU A 15 10.57 5.67 -3.89
C LEU A 15 11.58 6.42 -3.04
N ASN A 16 12.07 7.53 -3.58
CA ASN A 16 13.23 8.19 -2.99
C ASN A 16 12.90 8.90 -1.68
N LYS A 17 11.68 9.38 -1.52
CA LYS A 17 11.33 10.16 -0.33
C LYS A 17 9.88 9.94 0.04
N ILE A 18 9.67 9.03 0.99
CA ILE A 18 8.35 8.78 1.55
C ILE A 18 8.18 9.69 2.75
N THR A 19 7.15 10.54 2.72
CA THR A 19 6.91 11.49 3.81
C THR A 19 5.89 10.98 4.81
N SER A 20 5.01 10.07 4.39
CA SER A 20 4.07 9.43 5.31
C SER A 20 3.62 8.09 4.75
N PHE A 21 3.25 7.19 5.65
CA PHE A 21 2.74 5.87 5.30
C PHE A 21 1.70 5.48 6.34
N LYS A 22 0.54 5.04 5.88
CA LYS A 22 -0.48 4.54 6.79
C LYS A 22 -1.20 3.36 6.15
N SER A 23 -1.65 2.45 7.01
CA SER A 23 -2.42 1.29 6.57
C SER A 23 -3.46 0.95 7.63
N LYS A 24 -4.53 0.28 7.19
CA LYS A 24 -5.54 -0.22 8.09
C LYS A 24 -6.03 -1.58 7.60
N GLN A 25 -6.45 -2.39 8.55
CA GLN A 25 -7.03 -3.69 8.24
C GLN A 25 -8.52 -3.52 7.96
N ASP A 26 -8.97 -4.07 6.86
CA ASP A 26 -10.37 -4.05 6.47
C ASP A 26 -11.04 -5.33 6.93
N VAL A 27 -12.15 -5.22 7.63
CA VAL A 27 -12.87 -6.37 8.17
C VAL A 27 -14.36 -6.18 7.96
N THR A 28 -15.06 -7.29 7.85
CA THR A 28 -16.51 -7.31 7.82
C THR A 28 -17.00 -8.10 9.03
N ASP A 29 -17.84 -7.47 9.84
CA ASP A 29 -18.49 -8.13 10.98
C ASP A 29 -19.89 -8.55 10.60
N VAL A 30 -20.21 -9.81 10.89
CA VAL A 30 -21.57 -10.33 10.76
C VAL A 30 -22.07 -10.70 12.15
N ARG A 31 -23.22 -10.17 12.52
CA ARG A 31 -23.84 -10.47 13.80
C ARG A 31 -24.84 -11.61 13.64
N VAL A 32 -24.68 -12.63 14.48
CA VAL A 32 -25.60 -13.76 14.52
C VAL A 32 -26.20 -13.81 15.92
N LYS A 33 -27.53 -13.71 15.99
CA LYS A 33 -28.22 -13.77 17.27
C LYS A 33 -28.52 -15.22 17.64
N ARG A 34 -28.00 -15.66 18.78
CA ARG A 34 -28.23 -17.01 19.28
C ARG A 34 -29.62 -17.13 19.91
N LEU A 35 -30.08 -18.36 20.07
CA LEU A 35 -31.38 -18.63 20.65
C LEU A 35 -31.47 -18.18 22.10
N ASP A 36 -30.36 -18.13 22.82
CA ASP A 36 -30.30 -17.68 24.22
C ASP A 36 -30.28 -16.15 24.35
N GLY A 37 -30.38 -15.42 23.23
CA GLY A 37 -30.39 -13.97 23.23
C GLY A 37 -29.03 -13.32 23.14
N ILE A 38 -27.96 -14.10 23.18
CA ILE A 38 -26.59 -13.59 23.04
C ILE A 38 -26.28 -13.37 21.57
N THR A 39 -25.64 -12.24 21.26
CA THR A 39 -25.23 -11.92 19.92
C THR A 39 -23.78 -12.36 19.71
N ASP A 40 -23.56 -13.23 18.73
CA ASP A 40 -22.22 -13.59 18.30
C ASP A 40 -21.78 -12.71 17.14
N HIS A 41 -20.50 -12.39 17.12
CA HIS A 41 -19.88 -11.63 16.04
C HIS A 41 -18.93 -12.53 15.27
N VAL A 42 -19.10 -12.59 13.97
CA VAL A 42 -18.20 -13.33 13.08
C VAL A 42 -17.48 -12.32 12.22
N ARG A 43 -16.16 -12.42 12.20
CA ARG A 43 -15.31 -11.48 11.48
C ARG A 43 -14.72 -12.13 10.24
N PHE A 44 -14.81 -11.41 9.12
CA PHE A 44 -14.15 -11.79 7.88
C PHE A 44 -13.08 -10.74 7.56
N PHE A 45 -11.89 -11.21 7.24
CA PHE A 45 -10.81 -10.32 6.87
C PHE A 45 -10.91 -10.01 5.38
N ASP A 46 -10.99 -8.72 5.04
CA ASP A 46 -11.16 -8.24 3.67
C ASP A 46 -9.87 -7.65 3.11
N GLY A 47 -8.74 -7.95 3.75
CA GLY A 47 -7.46 -7.45 3.32
C GLY A 47 -7.06 -6.18 4.03
N TRP A 48 -6.18 -5.45 3.41
CA TRP A 48 -5.62 -4.21 3.95
C TRP A 48 -5.74 -3.10 2.93
N SER A 49 -5.86 -1.89 3.41
CA SER A 49 -5.82 -0.71 2.56
C SER A 49 -4.99 0.36 3.23
N GLY A 50 -4.44 1.25 2.42
CA GLY A 50 -3.64 2.32 2.98
C GLY A 50 -3.21 3.30 1.91
N SER A 51 -2.35 4.21 2.33
CA SER A 51 -1.81 5.21 1.42
C SER A 51 -0.44 5.65 1.90
N PHE A 52 0.34 6.18 0.97
CA PHE A 52 1.59 6.83 1.33
C PHE A 52 1.82 8.02 0.42
N ASP A 53 2.53 9.01 0.95
CA ASP A 53 2.88 10.21 0.23
C ASP A 53 4.37 10.21 -0.05
N ILE A 54 4.73 10.68 -1.23
CA ILE A 54 6.13 10.79 -1.65
C ILE A 54 6.39 12.19 -2.16
N GLU A 55 7.65 12.61 -2.08
CA GLU A 55 8.12 13.78 -2.80
C GLU A 55 8.64 13.34 -4.16
N ARG A 56 8.14 13.97 -5.22
CA ARG A 56 8.55 13.62 -6.58
C ARG A 56 9.99 14.04 -6.81
N GLN A 57 10.87 13.07 -7.07
CA GLN A 57 12.26 13.33 -7.39
C GLN A 57 12.52 13.24 -8.89
N ASP A 58 11.83 12.32 -9.55
CA ASP A 58 11.98 12.10 -11.00
C ASP A 58 10.67 11.51 -11.53
N ALA A 59 10.70 11.01 -12.75
CA ALA A 59 9.53 10.48 -13.43
C ALA A 59 9.32 8.98 -13.23
N ALA A 60 10.07 8.33 -12.32
CA ALA A 60 9.99 6.87 -12.17
C ALA A 60 8.60 6.39 -11.75
N VAL A 61 7.99 7.07 -10.78
CA VAL A 61 6.65 6.72 -10.32
C VAL A 61 5.61 7.01 -11.40
N ASP A 62 5.72 8.15 -12.07
CA ASP A 62 4.80 8.49 -13.16
C ASP A 62 4.88 7.47 -14.30
N ARG A 63 6.08 7.02 -14.64
CA ARG A 63 6.26 6.01 -15.67
C ARG A 63 5.65 4.67 -15.26
N PHE A 64 5.80 4.31 -14.01
CA PHE A 64 5.22 3.06 -13.51
C PHE A 64 3.70 3.07 -13.67
N PHE A 65 3.03 4.12 -13.22
CA PHE A 65 1.58 4.20 -13.31
C PHE A 65 1.08 4.39 -14.74
N ALA A 66 1.82 5.12 -15.57
CA ALA A 66 1.49 5.22 -16.98
C ALA A 66 1.60 3.85 -17.68
N GLY A 67 2.59 3.05 -17.30
CA GLY A 67 2.74 1.70 -17.81
C GLY A 67 1.59 0.79 -17.42
N LEU A 68 1.11 0.89 -16.18
CA LEU A 68 -0.03 0.12 -15.73
C LEU A 68 -1.29 0.47 -16.52
N GLU A 69 -1.54 1.76 -16.73
CA GLU A 69 -2.72 2.20 -17.47
C GLU A 69 -2.64 1.77 -18.92
N GLN A 70 -1.48 1.93 -19.55
CA GLN A 70 -1.30 1.50 -20.92
C GLN A 70 -1.49 -0.01 -21.07
N GLY A 71 -0.98 -0.79 -20.12
CA GLY A 71 -1.16 -2.24 -20.09
C GLY A 71 -2.63 -2.62 -20.01
N TYR A 72 -3.38 -1.93 -19.17
CA TYR A 72 -4.82 -2.17 -19.03
C TYR A 72 -5.53 -2.01 -20.38
N TYR A 73 -5.27 -0.92 -21.10
CA TYR A 73 -5.92 -0.66 -22.39
C TYR A 73 -5.39 -1.56 -23.50
N SER A 74 -4.25 -2.22 -23.29
CA SER A 74 -3.71 -3.21 -24.23
C SER A 74 -4.15 -4.63 -23.91
N GLY A 75 -4.99 -4.81 -22.90
CA GLY A 75 -5.49 -6.13 -22.50
C GLY A 75 -4.55 -6.95 -21.65
N ILE A 76 -3.51 -6.34 -21.10
CA ILE A 76 -2.54 -7.03 -20.24
C ILE A 76 -3.04 -6.97 -18.79
N ASN A 77 -3.08 -8.12 -18.13
CA ASN A 77 -3.47 -8.19 -16.73
C ASN A 77 -2.36 -7.65 -15.84
N GLU A 78 -2.73 -6.80 -14.89
CA GLU A 78 -1.81 -6.27 -13.92
C GLU A 78 -1.37 -7.37 -12.96
N GLN A 79 -0.06 -7.43 -12.69
CA GLN A 79 0.49 -8.34 -11.70
C GLN A 79 0.59 -7.62 -10.35
N PRO A 80 0.09 -8.23 -9.27
CA PRO A 80 0.18 -7.61 -7.96
C PRO A 80 1.62 -7.38 -7.52
N ALA A 81 1.83 -6.32 -6.76
CA ALA A 81 3.12 -5.98 -6.19
C ALA A 81 3.20 -6.46 -4.74
N GLN A 82 4.34 -6.24 -4.13
CA GLN A 82 4.56 -6.47 -2.71
C GLN A 82 5.15 -5.22 -2.09
N ILE A 83 4.77 -4.94 -0.85
CA ILE A 83 5.34 -3.83 -0.08
C ILE A 83 6.01 -4.43 1.15
N TYR A 84 7.27 -4.07 1.36
CA TYR A 84 8.01 -4.44 2.57
C TYR A 84 8.13 -3.22 3.46
N GLU A 85 7.66 -3.35 4.69
CA GLU A 85 7.74 -2.30 5.69
C GLU A 85 8.68 -2.77 6.80
N THR A 86 9.74 -2.02 7.01
CA THR A 86 10.71 -2.31 8.09
C THR A 86 10.63 -1.18 9.11
N ILE A 87 10.33 -1.54 10.35
CA ILE A 87 10.20 -0.60 11.45
C ILE A 87 11.33 -0.88 12.44
N GLN A 88 12.13 0.15 12.72
CA GLN A 88 13.16 0.06 13.74
C GLN A 88 12.58 0.54 15.06
N GLU A 89 12.44 -0.39 16.00
CA GLU A 89 11.85 -0.10 17.29
C GLU A 89 12.80 0.68 18.20
N ALA A 90 12.23 1.34 19.21
CA ALA A 90 13.02 2.17 20.12
C ALA A 90 14.06 1.37 20.92
N ASN A 91 13.81 0.09 21.16
CA ASN A 91 14.73 -0.78 21.90
C ASN A 91 15.80 -1.43 21.01
N GLY A 92 15.90 -1.03 19.75
CA GLY A 92 16.84 -1.59 18.80
C GLY A 92 16.36 -2.81 18.05
N ALA A 93 15.19 -3.35 18.38
CA ALA A 93 14.62 -4.46 17.64
C ALA A 93 14.10 -3.98 16.28
N VAL A 94 13.99 -4.91 15.33
CA VAL A 94 13.50 -4.63 13.99
C VAL A 94 12.27 -5.49 13.73
N SER A 95 11.19 -4.84 13.32
CA SER A 95 9.96 -5.52 12.88
C SER A 95 9.81 -5.35 11.37
N GLN A 96 9.52 -6.43 10.68
CA GLN A 96 9.35 -6.39 9.23
C GLN A 96 8.03 -7.03 8.84
N PHE A 97 7.27 -6.31 8.03
CA PHE A 97 5.99 -6.77 7.51
C PHE A 97 6.06 -6.79 5.99
N ARG A 98 5.33 -7.74 5.41
CA ARG A 98 5.19 -7.83 3.96
C ARG A 98 3.70 -7.77 3.59
N TYR A 99 3.36 -6.86 2.70
CA TYR A 99 2.01 -6.78 2.14
C TYR A 99 2.01 -7.53 0.81
N ASP A 100 1.16 -8.55 0.71
CA ASP A 100 1.04 -9.35 -0.50
C ASP A 100 -0.20 -8.97 -1.28
N GLY A 101 -0.18 -9.22 -2.59
CA GLY A 101 -1.31 -8.94 -3.46
C GLY A 101 -1.64 -7.46 -3.54
N VAL A 102 -0.62 -6.61 -3.63
CA VAL A 102 -0.78 -5.17 -3.58
C VAL A 102 -1.14 -4.61 -4.94
N LEU A 103 -2.22 -3.84 -4.98
CA LEU A 103 -2.58 -3.02 -6.15
C LEU A 103 -2.55 -1.57 -5.72
N MET A 104 -1.84 -0.76 -6.48
CA MET A 104 -1.62 0.65 -6.18
C MET A 104 -2.34 1.54 -7.18
N THR A 105 -2.79 2.68 -6.69
CA THR A 105 -3.44 3.71 -7.51
C THR A 105 -2.80 5.04 -7.21
N LEU A 106 -2.49 5.80 -8.26
CA LEU A 106 -1.99 7.16 -8.08
C LEU A 106 -3.17 8.07 -7.75
N ALA A 107 -3.33 8.35 -6.45
CA ALA A 107 -4.47 9.14 -5.97
C ALA A 107 -4.32 10.61 -6.32
N ASP A 108 -3.08 11.11 -6.30
CA ASP A 108 -2.79 12.51 -6.59
C ASP A 108 -1.45 12.57 -7.31
N ALA A 109 -1.47 12.99 -8.57
CA ALA A 109 -0.25 13.10 -9.37
C ALA A 109 0.61 14.29 -8.99
N GLY A 110 0.10 15.16 -8.14
CA GLY A 110 0.84 16.29 -7.63
C GLY A 110 0.41 17.62 -8.23
N ASN A 111 0.59 18.66 -7.45
CA ASN A 111 0.32 20.04 -7.85
C ASN A 111 1.64 20.73 -8.15
N ARG A 112 1.81 21.19 -9.38
CA ARG A 112 3.02 21.87 -9.81
C ARG A 112 2.83 23.37 -9.70
N ALA A 113 3.52 24.00 -8.73
CA ALA A 113 3.41 25.42 -8.46
C ALA A 113 4.80 26.02 -8.31
N GLY A 114 5.37 26.49 -9.39
CA GLY A 114 6.66 27.17 -9.38
C GLY A 114 7.78 26.28 -8.85
N ASP A 115 8.50 26.78 -7.85
CA ASP A 115 9.65 26.09 -7.25
C ASP A 115 9.30 25.15 -6.12
N ALA A 116 8.00 25.00 -5.82
CA ALA A 116 7.58 24.15 -4.71
C ALA A 116 7.83 22.67 -5.01
N THR A 117 8.17 21.92 -3.98
CA THR A 117 8.29 20.47 -4.07
C THR A 117 6.93 19.86 -4.41
N VAL A 118 6.93 18.95 -5.39
CA VAL A 118 5.70 18.27 -5.80
C VAL A 118 5.53 17.02 -4.94
N LYS A 119 4.39 16.90 -4.28
CA LYS A 119 4.02 15.73 -3.50
C LYS A 119 3.01 14.90 -4.27
N GLN A 120 3.20 13.59 -4.25
CA GLN A 120 2.29 12.65 -4.88
C GLN A 120 1.75 11.70 -3.83
N SER A 121 0.48 11.34 -3.97
CA SER A 121 -0.19 10.41 -3.04
C SER A 121 -0.56 9.14 -3.78
N ILE A 122 -0.25 8.01 -3.16
CA ILE A 122 -0.53 6.69 -3.72
C ILE A 122 -1.40 5.93 -2.72
N ASN A 123 -2.54 5.44 -3.20
CA ASN A 123 -3.38 4.54 -2.42
C ASN A 123 -3.07 3.11 -2.81
N PHE A 124 -3.19 2.20 -1.85
CA PHE A 124 -3.00 0.78 -2.15
C PHE A 124 -4.02 -0.07 -1.42
N VAL A 125 -4.28 -1.24 -1.98
CA VAL A 125 -4.99 -2.31 -1.32
C VAL A 125 -4.10 -3.54 -1.36
N ALA A 126 -4.20 -4.38 -0.34
CA ALA A 126 -3.41 -5.59 -0.24
C ALA A 126 -4.27 -6.73 0.25
N SER A 127 -3.90 -7.94 -0.14
CA SER A 127 -4.64 -9.13 0.29
C SER A 127 -4.30 -9.52 1.73
N ARG A 128 -3.02 -9.45 2.08
CA ARG A 128 -2.54 -9.85 3.40
C ARG A 128 -1.36 -9.00 3.83
N ARG A 129 -1.22 -8.85 5.16
CA ARG A 129 -0.03 -8.29 5.79
C ARG A 129 0.57 -9.39 6.66
N ILE A 130 1.80 -9.77 6.38
CA ILE A 130 2.45 -10.90 7.03
C ILE A 130 3.62 -10.39 7.85
N LEU A 131 3.70 -10.83 9.09
CA LEU A 131 4.86 -10.54 9.93
C LEU A 131 6.00 -11.46 9.49
N VAL A 132 7.08 -10.86 9.01
CA VAL A 132 8.23 -11.60 8.49
C VAL A 132 9.27 -11.84 9.59
N SER A 133 9.47 -10.86 10.46
CA SER A 133 10.41 -11.04 11.57
C SER A 133 10.17 -10.08 12.73
#